data_026f19f6cdf836b5ea3ddc6494e0bc1f
#
_entry.id   026f19f6cdf836b5ea3ddc6494e0bc1f
#
_cell.length_a   1.000
_cell.length_b   1.000
_cell.length_c   1.000
_cell.angle_alpha   90.00
_cell.angle_beta   90.00
_cell.angle_gamma   90.00
#
_symmetry.space_group_name_H-M   'P 1'
#
loop_
_entity.id
_entity.type
_entity.pdbx_description
1 polymer ?
#
loop_
_entity_poly.entity_id
_entity_poly.type
_entity_poly.pdbx_seq_one_letter_code
_entity_poly.pdbx_strand_id
1 'polypeptide(L)'
;MVVLVCLSSSVDAQIPRERANPGGPVFEVFWAPNIITTASVANVPKGNLNVTIMHVFGIATDGIKDLFGLDDPANIRIGFDYGVSDRVSIGFARSRFEKLFDFRFKANLLRQTKDGRIPLEVAIKGDMGIRTDEIEFDLKDRPNYLGAVLIGRKFSDVVSLQITPMFSHFNTVFIEIGENEEVIKEENDHLALGIGGRFVLSTRIAVLFEYIPVFGSRSDGTRDEMGIALNLETGGHVFQLFLKTSTWLTEQHAISRNRDRFLAGDFRFGFNVNRVFSLAGN
;
A
#
# COMPACT_ATOMS: atom_id res chain seq x y z
N MET A 1 11.45 44.16 -52.96
CA MET A 1 11.72 42.71 -53.20
C MET A 1 12.27 42.13 -51.89
N VAL A 2 11.42 41.53 -51.08
CA VAL A 2 11.78 40.94 -49.77
C VAL A 2 11.99 39.45 -50.01
N VAL A 3 13.21 38.96 -49.79
CA VAL A 3 13.53 37.51 -49.87
C VAL A 3 13.26 36.89 -48.51
N LEU A 4 12.23 36.04 -48.46
CA LEU A 4 11.91 35.21 -47.27
C LEU A 4 12.83 33.99 -47.33
N VAL A 5 13.79 33.90 -46.40
CA VAL A 5 14.61 32.70 -46.22
C VAL A 5 13.86 31.75 -45.27
N CYS A 6 13.26 30.69 -45.80
CA CYS A 6 12.74 29.60 -45.00
C CYS A 6 13.91 28.74 -44.50
N LEU A 7 14.21 28.84 -43.21
CA LEU A 7 15.06 27.88 -42.52
C LEU A 7 14.21 26.64 -42.18
N SER A 8 14.35 25.60 -42.99
CA SER A 8 13.83 24.27 -42.68
C SER A 8 14.74 23.58 -41.66
N SER A 9 14.39 23.64 -40.38
CA SER A 9 14.98 22.80 -39.38
C SER A 9 14.36 21.38 -39.52
N SER A 10 15.14 20.46 -40.05
CA SER A 10 14.83 19.03 -40.01
C SER A 10 14.90 18.58 -38.54
N VAL A 11 13.74 18.45 -37.91
CA VAL A 11 13.61 17.73 -36.65
C VAL A 11 13.71 16.26 -36.98
N ASP A 12 14.88 15.67 -36.79
CA ASP A 12 15.06 14.23 -36.77
C ASP A 12 14.35 13.68 -35.57
N ALA A 13 13.08 13.32 -35.71
CA ALA A 13 12.33 12.54 -34.77
C ALA A 13 12.79 11.07 -34.83
N GLN A 14 14.03 10.80 -34.43
CA GLN A 14 14.44 9.43 -34.17
C GLN A 14 13.88 9.02 -32.83
N ILE A 15 12.79 8.23 -32.86
CA ILE A 15 12.35 7.46 -31.71
C ILE A 15 13.54 6.58 -31.30
N PRO A 16 14.09 6.72 -30.07
CA PRO A 16 15.17 5.87 -29.63
C PRO A 16 14.71 4.43 -29.73
N ARG A 17 15.29 3.64 -30.64
CA ARG A 17 15.08 2.20 -30.68
C ARG A 17 15.79 1.59 -29.49
N GLU A 18 15.10 1.49 -28.37
CA GLU A 18 15.58 0.74 -27.22
C GLU A 18 15.76 -0.71 -27.69
N ARG A 19 16.99 -1.21 -27.66
CA ARG A 19 17.27 -2.60 -27.97
C ARG A 19 16.44 -3.45 -27.02
N ALA A 20 15.56 -4.26 -27.57
CA ALA A 20 14.77 -5.21 -26.77
C ALA A 20 15.74 -6.05 -25.93
N ASN A 21 15.73 -5.86 -24.61
CA ASN A 21 16.49 -6.67 -23.68
C ASN A 21 15.53 -7.75 -23.14
N PRO A 22 15.48 -8.93 -23.76
CA PRO A 22 14.56 -9.99 -23.35
C PRO A 22 14.83 -10.48 -21.92
N GLY A 23 16.09 -10.38 -21.43
CA GLY A 23 16.46 -10.70 -20.06
C GLY A 23 16.27 -9.55 -19.07
N GLY A 24 15.76 -8.40 -19.51
CA GLY A 24 15.49 -7.26 -18.64
C GLY A 24 14.32 -7.50 -17.68
N PRO A 25 14.25 -6.72 -16.59
CA PRO A 25 13.16 -6.84 -15.61
C PRO A 25 11.81 -6.51 -16.25
N VAL A 26 10.77 -7.15 -15.75
CA VAL A 26 9.38 -6.73 -15.99
C VAL A 26 9.14 -5.44 -15.21
N PHE A 27 8.51 -4.46 -15.84
CA PHE A 27 8.12 -3.22 -15.19
C PHE A 27 6.63 -3.23 -14.86
N GLU A 28 6.26 -2.42 -13.88
CA GLU A 28 4.86 -2.15 -13.54
C GLU A 28 4.07 -3.41 -13.18
N VAL A 29 4.63 -4.27 -12.33
CA VAL A 29 3.83 -5.34 -11.70
C VAL A 29 2.64 -4.71 -10.98
N PHE A 30 2.89 -3.64 -10.21
CA PHE A 30 1.90 -2.70 -9.69
C PHE A 30 2.32 -1.27 -10.01
N TRP A 31 1.36 -0.33 -10.04
CA TRP A 31 1.63 1.07 -10.36
C TRP A 31 2.05 1.91 -9.15
N ALA A 32 1.81 1.43 -7.94
CA ALA A 32 2.15 2.10 -6.69
C ALA A 32 2.86 1.14 -5.73
N PRO A 33 3.61 1.66 -4.73
CA PRO A 33 4.26 0.85 -3.70
C PRO A 33 3.30 0.09 -2.76
N ASN A 34 2.01 0.31 -2.89
CA ASN A 34 0.94 -0.38 -2.15
C ASN A 34 -0.15 -0.91 -3.11
N ILE A 35 -0.85 -1.97 -2.72
CA ILE A 35 -2.05 -2.48 -3.39
C ILE A 35 -3.23 -1.62 -2.95
N ILE A 36 -3.77 -1.81 -1.75
CA ILE A 36 -4.70 -0.89 -1.07
C ILE A 36 -4.09 -0.55 0.29
N THR A 37 -4.08 -1.49 1.23
CA THR A 37 -3.44 -1.41 2.53
C THR A 37 -2.06 -2.06 2.50
N THR A 38 -1.94 -3.27 1.91
CA THR A 38 -0.68 -4.00 1.83
C THR A 38 0.31 -3.36 0.86
N ALA A 39 1.60 -3.47 1.19
CA ALA A 39 2.67 -3.11 0.26
C ALA A 39 2.63 -3.99 -1.00
N SER A 40 2.95 -3.41 -2.14
CA SER A 40 3.19 -4.15 -3.38
C SER A 40 4.68 -4.46 -3.58
N VAL A 41 4.99 -5.41 -4.48
CA VAL A 41 6.38 -5.69 -4.90
C VAL A 41 7.04 -4.51 -5.63
N ALA A 42 6.25 -3.54 -6.13
CA ALA A 42 6.80 -2.34 -6.76
C ALA A 42 7.62 -1.53 -5.76
N ASN A 43 8.85 -1.19 -6.14
CA ASN A 43 9.75 -0.39 -5.32
C ASN A 43 9.92 1.02 -5.90
N VAL A 44 10.34 1.95 -5.04
CA VAL A 44 10.69 3.31 -5.46
C VAL A 44 12.04 3.25 -6.17
N PRO A 45 12.19 3.75 -7.41
CA PRO A 45 13.46 3.74 -8.12
C PRO A 45 14.54 4.55 -7.39
N LYS A 46 15.80 4.20 -7.61
CA LYS A 46 16.96 4.88 -7.00
C LYS A 46 16.88 6.40 -7.18
N GLY A 47 17.13 7.13 -6.09
CA GLY A 47 17.19 8.60 -6.08
C GLY A 47 15.82 9.28 -6.17
N ASN A 48 14.73 8.51 -6.14
CA ASN A 48 13.38 9.06 -6.15
C ASN A 48 12.76 9.02 -4.74
N LEU A 49 11.88 9.98 -4.50
CA LEU A 49 11.03 10.05 -3.31
C LEU A 49 9.58 9.85 -3.72
N ASN A 50 8.93 8.83 -3.17
CA ASN A 50 7.48 8.68 -3.27
C ASN A 50 6.81 9.31 -2.06
N VAL A 51 5.86 10.20 -2.29
CA VAL A 51 4.99 10.77 -1.26
C VAL A 51 3.64 10.08 -1.37
N THR A 52 3.18 9.49 -0.26
CA THR A 52 1.88 8.82 -0.18
C THR A 52 0.98 9.54 0.80
N ILE A 53 -0.23 9.88 0.37
CA ILE A 53 -1.31 10.34 1.24
C ILE A 53 -2.39 9.27 1.20
N MET A 54 -2.72 8.70 2.35
CA MET A 54 -3.80 7.73 2.52
C MET A 54 -4.87 8.35 3.40
N HIS A 55 -6.13 8.18 3.01
CA HIS A 55 -7.27 8.71 3.74
C HIS A 55 -8.41 7.69 3.70
N VAL A 56 -8.98 7.39 4.86
CA VAL A 56 -10.17 6.54 4.99
C VAL A 56 -11.20 7.24 5.86
N PHE A 57 -12.43 7.24 5.41
CA PHE A 57 -13.59 7.82 6.08
C PHE A 57 -14.27 6.84 7.04
N GLY A 58 -15.39 7.24 7.63
CA GLY A 58 -16.25 6.39 8.43
C GLY A 58 -16.96 5.29 7.64
N ILE A 59 -17.91 4.60 8.26
CA ILE A 59 -18.65 3.51 7.64
C ILE A 59 -19.69 4.06 6.68
N ALA A 60 -19.61 3.66 5.41
CA ALA A 60 -20.49 4.16 4.36
C ALA A 60 -21.96 3.70 4.52
N THR A 61 -22.18 2.58 5.21
CA THR A 61 -23.52 2.01 5.42
C THR A 61 -24.35 2.72 6.48
N ASP A 62 -23.77 3.67 7.25
CA ASP A 62 -24.51 4.53 8.18
C ASP A 62 -25.44 5.51 7.45
N GLY A 63 -25.31 5.56 6.12
CA GLY A 63 -26.25 6.18 5.20
C GLY A 63 -26.12 7.69 5.14
N ILE A 64 -27.20 8.34 4.64
CA ILE A 64 -27.19 9.78 4.36
C ILE A 64 -27.11 10.64 5.63
N LYS A 65 -27.50 10.09 6.78
CA LYS A 65 -27.48 10.81 8.05
C LYS A 65 -26.06 11.26 8.41
N ASP A 66 -25.06 10.42 8.13
CA ASP A 66 -23.65 10.68 8.37
C ASP A 66 -22.89 10.87 7.04
N LEU A 67 -23.62 11.34 5.96
CA LEU A 67 -23.09 11.50 4.61
C LEU A 67 -22.25 10.29 4.14
N PHE A 68 -22.76 9.07 4.39
CA PHE A 68 -22.07 7.83 4.04
C PHE A 68 -20.66 7.72 4.68
N GLY A 69 -20.53 8.17 5.93
CA GLY A 69 -19.29 8.14 6.70
C GLY A 69 -18.34 9.31 6.44
N LEU A 70 -18.72 10.29 5.60
CA LEU A 70 -17.87 11.46 5.32
C LEU A 70 -17.80 12.43 6.50
N ASP A 71 -18.82 12.46 7.37
CA ASP A 71 -18.86 13.30 8.58
C ASP A 71 -18.11 12.69 9.76
N ASP A 72 -17.79 11.41 9.69
CA ASP A 72 -17.05 10.69 10.73
C ASP A 72 -15.56 11.09 10.78
N PRO A 73 -14.91 10.92 11.94
CA PRO A 73 -13.50 11.16 12.08
C PRO A 73 -12.67 10.24 11.17
N ALA A 74 -12.08 10.82 10.13
CA ALA A 74 -11.25 10.09 9.19
C ALA A 74 -9.89 9.68 9.79
N ASN A 75 -9.34 8.55 9.33
CA ASN A 75 -7.94 8.23 9.54
C ASN A 75 -7.13 8.69 8.32
N ILE A 76 -6.00 9.35 8.59
CA ILE A 76 -5.10 9.90 7.56
C ILE A 76 -3.69 9.41 7.87
N ARG A 77 -2.95 9.01 6.82
CA ARG A 77 -1.53 8.67 6.91
C ARG A 77 -0.78 9.37 5.79
N ILE A 78 0.30 10.07 6.15
CA ILE A 78 1.22 10.71 5.21
C ILE A 78 2.55 9.98 5.31
N GLY A 79 3.03 9.48 4.18
CA GLY A 79 4.24 8.68 4.08
C GLY A 79 5.22 9.19 3.03
N PHE A 80 6.48 8.90 3.28
CA PHE A 80 7.61 9.21 2.41
C PHE A 80 8.44 7.95 2.26
N ASP A 81 8.68 7.50 1.02
CA ASP A 81 9.52 6.35 0.71
C ASP A 81 10.62 6.78 -0.26
N TYR A 82 11.88 6.57 0.12
CA TYR A 82 13.04 6.92 -0.68
C TYR A 82 13.70 5.68 -1.26
N GLY A 83 13.95 5.70 -2.56
CA GLY A 83 14.71 4.66 -3.26
C GLY A 83 16.20 4.82 -3.04
N VAL A 84 16.76 4.04 -2.13
CA VAL A 84 18.23 3.99 -1.88
C VAL A 84 18.94 3.34 -3.07
N SER A 85 18.32 2.32 -3.65
CA SER A 85 18.72 1.67 -4.90
C SER A 85 17.48 1.23 -5.66
N ASP A 86 17.64 0.70 -6.90
CA ASP A 86 16.51 0.16 -7.67
C ASP A 86 15.86 -1.07 -7.03
N ARG A 87 16.42 -1.57 -5.94
CA ARG A 87 15.92 -2.74 -5.20
C ARG A 87 15.59 -2.45 -3.75
N VAL A 88 16.07 -1.35 -3.18
CA VAL A 88 15.95 -1.05 -1.75
C VAL A 88 15.34 0.31 -1.56
N SER A 89 14.29 0.37 -0.77
CA SER A 89 13.70 1.61 -0.27
C SER A 89 13.59 1.61 1.25
N ILE A 90 13.67 2.80 1.81
CA ILE A 90 13.39 3.10 3.21
C ILE A 90 12.24 4.10 3.26
N GLY A 91 11.42 4.02 4.27
CA GLY A 91 10.26 4.89 4.39
C GLY A 91 9.98 5.32 5.81
N PHE A 92 9.24 6.40 5.90
CA PHE A 92 8.76 6.98 7.14
C PHE A 92 7.35 7.49 6.92
N ALA A 93 6.45 7.33 7.90
CA ALA A 93 5.13 7.92 7.83
C ALA A 93 4.57 8.29 9.20
N ARG A 94 3.46 9.04 9.14
CA ARG A 94 2.69 9.49 10.29
C ARG A 94 1.22 9.23 10.05
N SER A 95 0.59 8.46 10.94
CA SER A 95 -0.85 8.24 10.95
C SER A 95 -1.53 9.07 12.04
N ARG A 96 -2.78 9.46 11.80
CA ARG A 96 -3.60 10.16 12.79
C ARG A 96 -3.94 9.25 13.97
N PHE A 97 -4.42 8.04 13.69
CA PHE A 97 -4.77 7.09 14.74
C PHE A 97 -3.51 6.66 15.48
N GLU A 98 -3.61 6.58 16.81
CA GLU A 98 -2.52 6.35 17.75
C GLU A 98 -1.37 7.35 17.64
N LYS A 99 -1.54 8.43 16.86
CA LYS A 99 -0.45 9.35 16.51
C LYS A 99 0.81 8.55 16.12
N LEU A 100 0.60 7.48 15.31
CA LEU A 100 1.60 6.48 14.99
C LEU A 100 2.67 7.03 14.05
N PHE A 101 3.94 6.92 14.42
CA PHE A 101 5.06 7.01 13.50
C PHE A 101 5.45 5.61 13.03
N ASP A 102 5.62 5.40 11.75
CA ASP A 102 6.10 4.13 11.22
C ASP A 102 7.33 4.32 10.34
N PHE A 103 8.30 3.41 10.51
CA PHE A 103 9.53 3.32 9.75
C PHE A 103 9.48 2.03 8.94
N ARG A 104 9.83 2.11 7.66
CA ARG A 104 9.71 1.00 6.73
C ARG A 104 11.02 0.73 6.02
N PHE A 105 11.26 -0.55 5.77
CA PHE A 105 12.31 -1.05 4.91
C PHE A 105 11.70 -2.04 3.92
N LYS A 106 12.08 -1.94 2.64
CA LYS A 106 11.69 -2.92 1.62
C LYS A 106 12.86 -3.21 0.69
N ALA A 107 13.08 -4.49 0.37
CA ALA A 107 14.13 -4.93 -0.55
C ALA A 107 13.63 -6.01 -1.51
N ASN A 108 13.75 -5.75 -2.82
CA ASN A 108 13.47 -6.73 -3.88
C ASN A 108 14.64 -7.72 -4.00
N LEU A 109 14.42 -8.95 -3.61
CA LEU A 109 15.39 -10.04 -3.69
C LEU A 109 15.46 -10.60 -5.12
N LEU A 110 14.30 -10.83 -5.74
CA LEU A 110 14.16 -11.29 -7.11
C LEU A 110 13.29 -10.31 -7.89
N ARG A 111 13.63 -10.07 -9.15
CA ARG A 111 12.80 -9.30 -10.08
C ARG A 111 12.39 -10.18 -11.24
N GLN A 112 11.10 -10.20 -11.53
CA GLN A 112 10.56 -10.93 -12.68
C GLN A 112 11.22 -10.46 -13.97
N THR A 113 11.59 -11.39 -14.87
CA THR A 113 12.21 -11.07 -16.15
C THR A 113 11.28 -11.32 -17.32
N LYS A 114 11.46 -10.52 -18.40
CA LYS A 114 10.63 -10.60 -19.61
C LYS A 114 10.78 -11.94 -20.33
N ASP A 115 11.96 -12.59 -20.24
CA ASP A 115 12.24 -13.90 -20.84
C ASP A 115 11.75 -15.09 -19.97
N GLY A 116 11.17 -14.80 -18.81
CA GLY A 116 10.61 -15.80 -17.92
C GLY A 116 11.62 -16.62 -17.12
N ARG A 117 12.93 -16.34 -17.21
CA ARG A 117 13.96 -17.05 -16.41
C ARG A 117 13.72 -16.87 -14.91
N ILE A 118 13.32 -15.67 -14.50
CA ILE A 118 12.82 -15.40 -13.15
C ILE A 118 11.32 -15.13 -13.30
N PRO A 119 10.48 -16.10 -12.93
CA PRO A 119 9.03 -16.01 -13.20
C PRO A 119 8.25 -15.15 -12.20
N LEU A 120 8.88 -14.76 -11.09
CA LEU A 120 8.26 -14.06 -9.97
C LEU A 120 9.10 -12.85 -9.56
N GLU A 121 8.45 -11.85 -8.99
CA GLU A 121 9.08 -10.79 -8.23
C GLU A 121 8.92 -11.10 -6.73
N VAL A 122 10.03 -11.06 -5.97
CA VAL A 122 10.03 -11.36 -4.54
C VAL A 122 10.70 -10.22 -3.80
N ALA A 123 10.03 -9.70 -2.79
CA ALA A 123 10.58 -8.69 -1.89
C ALA A 123 10.35 -9.08 -0.44
N ILE A 124 11.21 -8.55 0.44
CA ILE A 124 11.01 -8.56 1.89
C ILE A 124 10.70 -7.16 2.37
N LYS A 125 9.89 -7.07 3.41
CA LYS A 125 9.51 -5.81 4.06
C LYS A 125 9.57 -5.97 5.57
N GLY A 126 10.02 -4.92 6.24
CA GLY A 126 9.97 -4.78 7.68
C GLY A 126 9.48 -3.40 8.06
N ASP A 127 8.55 -3.33 9.01
CA ASP A 127 8.03 -2.10 9.54
C ASP A 127 8.18 -2.08 11.06
N MET A 128 8.44 -0.89 11.61
CA MET A 128 8.39 -0.59 13.03
C MET A 128 7.49 0.62 13.22
N GLY A 129 6.37 0.43 13.90
CA GLY A 129 5.46 1.50 14.31
C GLY A 129 5.72 1.88 15.76
N ILE A 130 5.65 3.18 16.08
CA ILE A 130 5.75 3.70 17.43
C ILE A 130 4.53 4.57 17.70
N ARG A 131 3.70 4.13 18.64
CA ARG A 131 2.55 4.87 19.12
C ARG A 131 2.99 6.07 19.96
N THR A 132 2.47 7.27 19.66
CA THR A 132 2.86 8.52 20.36
C THR A 132 1.68 9.33 20.89
N ASP A 133 0.48 8.77 20.95
CA ASP A 133 -0.67 9.39 21.62
C ASP A 133 -0.46 9.42 23.15
N GLU A 134 -1.39 10.13 23.84
CA GLU A 134 -1.35 10.29 25.28
C GLU A 134 -1.82 9.02 25.98
N ILE A 135 -0.90 8.06 26.12
CA ILE A 135 -1.12 6.80 26.80
C ILE A 135 0.02 6.57 27.81
N GLU A 136 -0.33 6.05 28.98
CA GLU A 136 0.62 5.78 30.07
C GLU A 136 1.41 4.48 29.81
N PHE A 137 2.18 4.44 28.72
CA PHE A 137 3.10 3.35 28.43
C PHE A 137 4.54 3.85 28.38
N ASP A 138 5.44 3.06 28.91
CA ASP A 138 6.88 3.27 28.72
C ASP A 138 7.22 3.25 27.23
N LEU A 139 8.26 3.95 26.83
CA LEU A 139 8.69 4.00 25.43
C LEU A 139 8.98 2.60 24.84
N LYS A 140 9.50 1.68 25.65
CA LYS A 140 9.78 0.29 25.25
C LYS A 140 8.52 -0.54 24.92
N ASP A 141 7.37 -0.14 25.46
CA ASP A 141 6.10 -0.86 25.33
C ASP A 141 5.23 -0.34 24.17
N ARG A 142 5.63 0.79 23.58
CA ARG A 142 4.90 1.45 22.47
C ARG A 142 5.13 0.89 21.07
N PRO A 143 6.25 0.18 20.77
CA PRO A 143 6.49 -0.33 19.44
C PRO A 143 5.57 -1.47 19.04
N ASN A 144 5.30 -1.51 17.74
CA ASN A 144 4.74 -2.65 17.03
C ASN A 144 5.56 -2.91 15.76
N TYR A 145 5.53 -4.13 15.27
CA TYR A 145 6.38 -4.57 14.18
C TYR A 145 5.58 -5.33 13.14
N LEU A 146 6.05 -5.29 11.89
CA LEU A 146 5.59 -6.15 10.81
C LEU A 146 6.79 -6.71 10.06
N GLY A 147 6.76 -8.00 9.80
CA GLY A 147 7.60 -8.67 8.81
C GLY A 147 6.75 -9.24 7.70
N ALA A 148 7.14 -9.04 6.44
CA ALA A 148 6.40 -9.55 5.30
C ALA A 148 7.31 -10.05 4.18
N VAL A 149 6.85 -11.06 3.45
CA VAL A 149 7.42 -11.52 2.18
C VAL A 149 6.39 -11.26 1.08
N LEU A 150 6.75 -10.45 0.10
CA LEU A 150 5.90 -10.12 -1.02
C LEU A 150 6.28 -10.98 -2.22
N ILE A 151 5.33 -11.72 -2.78
CA ILE A 151 5.54 -12.61 -3.94
C ILE A 151 4.53 -12.21 -5.00
N GLY A 152 5.00 -11.48 -5.99
CA GLY A 152 4.18 -10.92 -7.06
C GLY A 152 4.53 -11.48 -8.43
N ARG A 153 3.56 -11.46 -9.34
CA ARG A 153 3.76 -11.81 -10.75
C ARG A 153 2.85 -10.98 -11.65
N LYS A 154 3.44 -10.41 -12.67
CA LYS A 154 2.71 -9.91 -13.85
C LYS A 154 2.53 -11.06 -14.83
N PHE A 155 1.31 -11.56 -14.95
CA PHE A 155 0.97 -12.68 -15.85
C PHE A 155 0.79 -12.21 -17.28
N SER A 156 0.28 -10.98 -17.46
CA SER A 156 0.09 -10.30 -18.74
C SER A 156 0.11 -8.78 -18.52
N ASP A 157 -0.06 -8.01 -19.57
CA ASP A 157 -0.21 -6.55 -19.44
C ASP A 157 -1.51 -6.16 -18.70
N VAL A 158 -2.48 -7.07 -18.64
CA VAL A 158 -3.76 -6.86 -17.97
C VAL A 158 -3.75 -7.34 -16.54
N VAL A 159 -3.10 -8.46 -16.21
CA VAL A 159 -3.25 -9.16 -14.92
C VAL A 159 -1.94 -9.25 -14.17
N SER A 160 -1.93 -8.73 -12.94
CA SER A 160 -0.89 -8.97 -11.94
C SER A 160 -1.53 -9.46 -10.64
N LEU A 161 -0.90 -10.44 -9.99
CA LEU A 161 -1.32 -10.98 -8.70
C LEU A 161 -0.15 -10.97 -7.72
N GLN A 162 -0.46 -10.89 -6.43
CA GLN A 162 0.52 -10.95 -5.34
C GLN A 162 -0.08 -11.70 -4.15
N ILE A 163 0.77 -12.50 -3.49
CA ILE A 163 0.52 -13.02 -2.15
C ILE A 163 1.58 -12.46 -1.20
N THR A 164 1.18 -12.22 0.04
CA THR A 164 2.02 -11.54 1.04
C THR A 164 1.85 -12.22 2.39
N PRO A 165 2.59 -13.30 2.70
CA PRO A 165 2.70 -13.80 4.07
C PRO A 165 3.23 -12.69 5.00
N MET A 166 2.53 -12.49 6.13
CA MET A 166 2.82 -11.41 7.09
C MET A 166 2.80 -11.95 8.52
N PHE A 167 3.70 -11.41 9.32
CA PHE A 167 3.70 -11.55 10.77
C PHE A 167 3.75 -10.17 11.41
N SER A 168 2.87 -9.91 12.37
CA SER A 168 2.92 -8.69 13.18
C SER A 168 3.05 -9.02 14.66
N HIS A 169 3.73 -8.13 15.38
CA HIS A 169 3.91 -8.19 16.82
C HIS A 169 3.63 -6.83 17.45
N PHE A 170 2.89 -6.81 18.55
CA PHE A 170 2.64 -5.64 19.37
C PHE A 170 3.27 -5.86 20.75
N ASN A 171 4.17 -4.96 21.19
CA ASN A 171 4.75 -5.05 22.52
C ASN A 171 3.69 -4.96 23.62
N THR A 172 2.65 -4.15 23.37
CA THR A 172 1.54 -3.96 24.30
C THR A 172 0.21 -4.19 23.61
N VAL A 173 -0.65 -4.92 24.27
CA VAL A 173 -2.02 -5.22 23.89
C VAL A 173 -2.98 -4.81 25.00
N PHE A 174 -4.22 -4.54 24.62
CA PHE A 174 -5.26 -4.15 25.55
C PHE A 174 -6.10 -5.34 25.99
N ILE A 175 -6.59 -5.25 27.22
CA ILE A 175 -7.66 -6.11 27.76
C ILE A 175 -8.78 -5.14 28.12
N GLU A 176 -9.88 -5.23 27.38
CA GLU A 176 -11.08 -4.42 27.62
C GLU A 176 -12.14 -5.31 28.28
N ILE A 177 -12.95 -4.74 29.16
CA ILE A 177 -14.16 -5.39 29.67
C ILE A 177 -15.33 -4.86 28.86
N GLY A 178 -15.96 -5.70 28.07
CA GLY A 178 -17.13 -5.37 27.27
C GLY A 178 -18.37 -5.06 28.12
N GLU A 179 -19.41 -4.55 27.50
CA GLU A 179 -20.66 -4.14 28.19
C GLU A 179 -21.37 -5.27 28.95
N ASN A 180 -21.13 -6.53 28.55
CA ASN A 180 -21.68 -7.72 29.18
C ASN A 180 -20.70 -8.42 30.14
N GLU A 181 -19.70 -7.71 30.66
CA GLU A 181 -18.60 -8.25 31.48
C GLU A 181 -17.73 -9.30 30.74
N GLU A 182 -17.84 -9.38 29.44
CA GLU A 182 -16.96 -10.21 28.62
C GLU A 182 -15.55 -9.59 28.56
N VAL A 183 -14.53 -10.42 28.70
CA VAL A 183 -13.13 -9.97 28.55
C VAL A 183 -12.77 -10.00 27.08
N ILE A 184 -12.53 -8.83 26.51
CA ILE A 184 -12.03 -8.66 25.13
C ILE A 184 -10.52 -8.54 25.21
N LYS A 185 -9.84 -9.56 24.70
CA LYS A 185 -8.38 -9.65 24.74
C LYS A 185 -7.78 -9.43 23.37
N GLU A 186 -6.83 -8.50 23.25
CA GLU A 186 -5.94 -8.42 22.09
C GLU A 186 -4.82 -9.45 22.21
N GLU A 187 -4.38 -9.99 21.08
CA GLU A 187 -3.20 -10.85 20.98
C GLU A 187 -1.99 -10.01 20.53
N ASN A 188 -0.78 -10.38 21.01
CA ASN A 188 0.45 -9.71 20.61
C ASN A 188 0.86 -10.07 19.19
N ASP A 189 0.65 -11.34 18.81
CA ASP A 189 1.18 -11.93 17.59
C ASP A 189 0.08 -12.33 16.62
N HIS A 190 0.24 -11.96 15.35
CA HIS A 190 -0.72 -12.30 14.31
C HIS A 190 -0.01 -12.80 13.06
N LEU A 191 -0.53 -13.87 12.48
CA LEU A 191 -0.15 -14.37 11.16
C LEU A 191 -1.25 -14.06 10.15
N ALA A 192 -0.89 -13.52 9.01
CA ALA A 192 -1.84 -13.21 7.95
C ALA A 192 -1.27 -13.49 6.56
N LEU A 193 -2.15 -13.59 5.57
CA LEU A 193 -1.81 -13.72 4.17
C LEU A 193 -2.52 -12.63 3.36
N GLY A 194 -1.81 -11.62 2.92
CA GLY A 194 -2.34 -10.69 1.94
C GLY A 194 -2.48 -11.37 0.57
N ILE A 195 -3.65 -11.23 -0.05
CA ILE A 195 -3.93 -11.68 -1.41
C ILE A 195 -4.42 -10.47 -2.17
N GLY A 196 -3.69 -10.06 -3.19
CA GLY A 196 -4.04 -8.88 -3.95
C GLY A 196 -3.79 -9.02 -5.44
N GLY A 197 -4.51 -8.21 -6.21
CA GLY A 197 -4.38 -8.24 -7.65
C GLY A 197 -4.70 -6.91 -8.30
N ARG A 198 -4.20 -6.76 -9.53
CA ARG A 198 -4.45 -5.63 -10.39
C ARG A 198 -4.94 -6.12 -11.74
N PHE A 199 -6.03 -5.52 -12.22
CA PHE A 199 -6.61 -5.73 -13.54
C PHE A 199 -6.62 -4.40 -14.30
N VAL A 200 -5.79 -4.30 -15.34
CA VAL A 200 -5.69 -3.10 -16.18
C VAL A 200 -6.87 -3.05 -17.14
N LEU A 201 -7.66 -1.98 -17.08
CA LEU A 201 -8.78 -1.72 -17.98
C LEU A 201 -8.37 -0.85 -19.18
N SER A 202 -7.41 0.06 -18.95
CA SER A 202 -6.81 0.90 -19.98
C SER A 202 -5.40 1.31 -19.57
N THR A 203 -4.69 2.03 -20.41
CA THR A 203 -3.33 2.52 -20.12
C THR A 203 -3.22 3.38 -18.86
N ARG A 204 -4.36 3.88 -18.34
CA ARG A 204 -4.42 4.78 -17.18
C ARG A 204 -5.36 4.32 -16.08
N ILE A 205 -6.12 3.24 -16.30
CA ILE A 205 -7.15 2.78 -15.36
C ILE A 205 -6.92 1.32 -15.05
N ALA A 206 -6.89 0.98 -13.78
CA ALA A 206 -6.85 -0.40 -13.30
C ALA A 206 -7.78 -0.58 -12.10
N VAL A 207 -8.40 -1.76 -12.01
CA VAL A 207 -9.12 -2.21 -10.82
C VAL A 207 -8.17 -3.06 -9.97
N LEU A 208 -8.21 -2.87 -8.67
CA LEU A 208 -7.46 -3.67 -7.69
C LEU A 208 -8.43 -4.33 -6.72
N PHE A 209 -8.01 -5.48 -6.21
CA PHE A 209 -8.64 -6.10 -5.06
C PHE A 209 -7.58 -6.50 -4.03
N GLU A 210 -8.00 -6.59 -2.77
CA GLU A 210 -7.18 -7.03 -1.66
C GLU A 210 -8.03 -7.80 -0.65
N TYR A 211 -7.49 -8.90 -0.13
CA TYR A 211 -8.08 -9.68 0.94
C TYR A 211 -6.98 -10.17 1.89
N ILE A 212 -7.17 -9.97 3.19
CA ILE A 212 -6.16 -10.23 4.21
C ILE A 212 -6.73 -11.16 5.28
N PRO A 213 -6.81 -12.48 5.03
CA PRO A 213 -7.16 -13.45 6.06
C PRO A 213 -6.08 -13.55 7.15
N VAL A 214 -6.54 -13.62 8.40
CA VAL A 214 -5.71 -13.81 9.59
C VAL A 214 -5.84 -15.23 10.08
N PHE A 215 -4.73 -15.87 10.45
CA PHE A 215 -4.66 -17.27 10.84
C PHE A 215 -4.17 -17.46 12.29
N GLY A 216 -4.57 -18.55 12.93
CA GLY A 216 -4.16 -18.89 14.30
C GLY A 216 -4.89 -18.05 15.35
N SER A 217 -4.17 -17.69 16.41
CA SER A 217 -4.69 -16.81 17.46
C SER A 217 -5.03 -15.43 16.87
N ARG A 218 -6.13 -14.88 17.34
CA ARG A 218 -6.67 -13.62 16.82
C ARG A 218 -7.19 -12.80 17.99
N SER A 219 -6.93 -11.49 17.95
CA SER A 219 -7.57 -10.56 18.89
C SER A 219 -9.09 -10.66 18.80
N ASP A 220 -9.77 -10.64 19.95
CA ASP A 220 -11.21 -10.82 20.02
C ASP A 220 -11.96 -9.77 19.21
N GLY A 221 -13.03 -10.18 18.56
CA GLY A 221 -13.89 -9.33 17.74
C GLY A 221 -13.29 -8.90 16.39
N THR A 222 -12.03 -9.25 16.08
CA THR A 222 -11.40 -8.85 14.83
C THR A 222 -11.88 -9.67 13.63
N ARG A 223 -11.77 -9.10 12.44
CA ARG A 223 -12.22 -9.63 11.15
C ARG A 223 -11.16 -9.44 10.09
N ASP A 224 -11.24 -10.25 9.04
CA ASP A 224 -10.37 -10.11 7.87
C ASP A 224 -10.64 -8.80 7.15
N GLU A 225 -9.59 -8.14 6.66
CA GLU A 225 -9.73 -6.97 5.80
C GLU A 225 -10.00 -7.40 4.35
N MET A 226 -10.90 -6.70 3.69
CA MET A 226 -11.16 -6.81 2.27
C MET A 226 -11.32 -5.42 1.65
N GLY A 227 -10.85 -5.26 0.41
CA GLY A 227 -10.99 -4.02 -0.32
C GLY A 227 -11.00 -4.19 -1.83
N ILE A 228 -11.62 -3.23 -2.49
CA ILE A 228 -11.60 -3.03 -3.94
C ILE A 228 -11.23 -1.59 -4.23
N ALA A 229 -10.45 -1.36 -5.27
CA ALA A 229 -9.99 -0.02 -5.62
C ALA A 229 -9.98 0.23 -7.14
N LEU A 230 -10.08 1.49 -7.51
CA LEU A 230 -9.85 2.01 -8.85
C LEU A 230 -8.60 2.88 -8.84
N ASN A 231 -7.59 2.50 -9.61
CA ASN A 231 -6.39 3.30 -9.84
C ASN A 231 -6.52 4.13 -11.10
N LEU A 232 -6.12 5.41 -10.98
CA LEU A 232 -6.00 6.36 -12.08
C LEU A 232 -4.56 6.85 -12.15
N GLU A 233 -3.84 6.47 -13.20
CA GLU A 233 -2.45 6.86 -13.46
C GLU A 233 -2.43 8.11 -14.37
N THR A 234 -1.67 9.14 -14.01
CA THR A 234 -1.63 10.44 -14.71
C THR A 234 -0.21 10.90 -15.07
N GLY A 235 0.74 9.95 -15.27
CA GLY A 235 2.12 10.25 -15.67
C GLY A 235 3.05 10.73 -14.54
N GLY A 236 2.55 10.92 -13.33
CA GLY A 236 3.37 11.31 -12.17
C GLY A 236 2.67 11.09 -10.86
N HIS A 237 1.37 10.79 -10.91
CA HIS A 237 0.56 10.42 -9.77
C HIS A 237 -0.18 9.13 -10.06
N VAL A 238 -0.37 8.34 -9.02
CA VAL A 238 -1.36 7.27 -9.00
C VAL A 238 -2.40 7.65 -7.96
N PHE A 239 -3.58 8.02 -8.42
CA PHE A 239 -4.76 8.21 -7.58
C PHE A 239 -5.47 6.87 -7.45
N GLN A 240 -5.84 6.51 -6.23
CA GLN A 240 -6.58 5.31 -5.94
C GLN A 240 -7.81 5.67 -5.13
N LEU A 241 -9.00 5.34 -5.62
CA LEU A 241 -10.25 5.39 -4.86
C LEU A 241 -10.58 3.97 -4.44
N PHE A 242 -10.95 3.77 -3.18
CA PHE A 242 -11.23 2.43 -2.68
C PHE A 242 -12.46 2.37 -1.77
N LEU A 243 -13.01 1.15 -1.70
CA LEU A 243 -13.90 0.68 -0.63
C LEU A 243 -13.19 -0.44 0.10
N LYS A 244 -13.10 -0.37 1.43
CA LYS A 244 -12.48 -1.41 2.24
C LYS A 244 -13.16 -1.54 3.61
N THR A 245 -12.92 -2.65 4.29
CA THR A 245 -13.54 -2.95 5.59
C THR A 245 -12.69 -2.57 6.79
N SER A 246 -11.65 -1.75 6.62
CA SER A 246 -10.78 -1.37 7.74
C SER A 246 -10.55 0.14 7.79
N THR A 247 -10.59 0.70 8.98
CA THR A 247 -10.18 2.08 9.24
C THR A 247 -8.65 2.23 9.34
N TRP A 248 -7.93 1.13 9.47
CA TRP A 248 -6.47 1.13 9.66
C TRP A 248 -5.75 1.28 8.32
N LEU A 249 -4.66 2.04 8.33
CA LEU A 249 -3.86 2.39 7.14
C LEU A 249 -2.45 1.78 7.19
N THR A 250 -2.19 0.91 8.15
CA THR A 250 -0.97 0.12 8.29
C THR A 250 -1.34 -1.35 8.39
N GLU A 251 -0.54 -2.22 7.80
CA GLU A 251 -0.83 -3.65 7.70
C GLU A 251 -0.95 -4.31 9.08
N GLN A 252 -0.01 -4.02 10.00
CA GLN A 252 -0.01 -4.61 11.34
C GLN A 252 -1.29 -4.30 12.11
N HIS A 253 -1.85 -3.09 11.98
CA HIS A 253 -3.10 -2.74 12.63
C HIS A 253 -4.32 -3.31 11.89
N ALA A 254 -4.28 -3.37 10.57
CA ALA A 254 -5.34 -3.93 9.76
C ALA A 254 -5.56 -5.44 10.07
N ILE A 255 -4.48 -6.20 10.27
CA ILE A 255 -4.56 -7.62 10.62
C ILE A 255 -4.91 -7.87 12.09
N SER A 256 -4.56 -6.96 13.00
CA SER A 256 -4.75 -7.16 14.45
C SER A 256 -6.01 -6.52 15.01
N ARG A 257 -6.54 -5.45 14.39
CA ARG A 257 -7.56 -4.58 14.97
C ARG A 257 -8.73 -4.24 14.06
N ASN A 258 -8.82 -4.83 12.86
CA ASN A 258 -9.99 -4.62 12.02
C ASN A 258 -11.21 -5.30 12.63
N ARG A 259 -12.26 -4.55 12.94
CA ARG A 259 -13.53 -5.05 13.49
C ARG A 259 -14.68 -5.00 12.50
N ASP A 260 -14.49 -4.34 11.34
CA ASP A 260 -15.52 -4.19 10.32
C ASP A 260 -15.76 -5.51 9.57
N ARG A 261 -17.03 -5.80 9.25
CA ARG A 261 -17.47 -7.07 8.66
C ARG A 261 -17.90 -6.88 7.22
N PHE A 262 -17.21 -7.50 6.30
CA PHE A 262 -17.55 -7.48 4.87
C PHE A 262 -19.00 -7.91 4.61
N LEU A 263 -19.41 -9.05 5.17
CA LEU A 263 -20.76 -9.60 4.96
C LEU A 263 -21.86 -8.80 5.66
N ALA A 264 -21.55 -7.91 6.58
CA ALA A 264 -22.50 -6.97 7.17
C ALA A 264 -22.61 -5.66 6.38
N GLY A 265 -21.73 -5.47 5.40
CA GLY A 265 -21.69 -4.26 4.60
C GLY A 265 -20.91 -3.11 5.24
N ASP A 266 -20.03 -3.39 6.22
CA ASP A 266 -19.26 -2.38 6.94
C ASP A 266 -18.12 -1.85 6.05
N PHE A 267 -18.47 -1.13 4.98
CA PHE A 267 -17.50 -0.56 4.04
C PHE A 267 -17.18 0.88 4.38
N ARG A 268 -15.92 1.23 4.19
CA ARG A 268 -15.38 2.58 4.30
C ARG A 268 -14.88 3.07 2.97
N PHE A 269 -15.27 4.28 2.62
CA PHE A 269 -14.72 5.01 1.50
C PHE A 269 -13.33 5.52 1.84
N GLY A 270 -12.45 5.62 0.85
CA GLY A 270 -11.16 6.25 1.02
C GLY A 270 -10.40 6.45 -0.28
N PHE A 271 -9.24 7.09 -0.16
CA PHE A 271 -8.35 7.29 -1.29
C PHE A 271 -6.90 7.21 -0.86
N ASN A 272 -6.04 6.79 -1.80
CA ASN A 272 -4.59 6.93 -1.73
C ASN A 272 -4.12 7.81 -2.90
N VAL A 273 -3.16 8.68 -2.63
CA VAL A 273 -2.45 9.44 -3.64
C VAL A 273 -0.97 9.14 -3.51
N ASN A 274 -0.37 8.59 -4.56
CA ASN A 274 1.06 8.36 -4.65
C ASN A 274 1.66 9.33 -5.68
N ARG A 275 2.73 10.02 -5.32
CA ARG A 275 3.49 10.89 -6.22
C ARG A 275 4.96 10.63 -6.08
N VAL A 276 5.62 10.35 -7.20
CA VAL A 276 7.06 10.15 -7.27
C VAL A 276 7.75 11.44 -7.72
N PHE A 277 8.75 11.87 -6.95
CA PHE A 277 9.62 12.99 -7.25
C PHE A 277 11.03 12.47 -7.51
N SER A 278 11.66 12.88 -8.61
CA SER A 278 13.07 12.63 -8.84
C SER A 278 13.89 13.65 -8.05
N LEU A 279 14.72 13.17 -7.11
CA LEU A 279 15.64 14.00 -6.32
C LEU A 279 17.06 13.95 -6.89
N ALA A 280 17.39 12.98 -7.75
CA ALA A 280 18.61 12.99 -8.51
C ALA A 280 18.45 14.04 -9.60
N GLY A 281 19.21 15.15 -9.51
CA GLY A 281 19.26 16.14 -10.58
C GLY A 281 19.68 15.48 -11.90
N ASN A 282 19.03 15.90 -12.98
CA ASN A 282 19.41 15.59 -14.35
C ASN A 282 20.85 16.05 -14.63
#